data_b5438d84ba370e71cad72048c05c2991
#
_entry.id   b5438d84ba370e71cad72048c05c2991
#
_cell.length_a   1.000
_cell.length_b   1.000
_cell.length_c   1.000
_cell.angle_alpha   90.00
_cell.angle_beta   90.00
_cell.angle_gamma   90.00
#
_symmetry.space_group_name_H-M   'P 1'
#
loop_
_entity.id
_entity.type
_entity.pdbx_description
1 polymer ?
#
loop_
_entity_poly.entity_id
_entity_poly.type
_entity_poly.pdbx_seq_one_letter_code
_entity_poly.pdbx_strand_id
1 'polypeptide(L)'
;PMTALLISMAGAVLSLFSSIYAADTVYLALVSIAGFAVVVVWLSIPLAQINFRKQWNLEHSDDELDYKTPFNPILPYITIILLAISVLGIAWDSSQRAGLYFGIPFMIFCYLYHYLRFKKW
;
A
#
# COMPACT_ATOMS: atom_id res chain seq x y z
N PRO A 1 -17.93 -9.20 -0.01
CA PRO A 1 -17.67 -7.87 -0.58
C PRO A 1 -18.62 -6.79 -0.06
N MET A 2 -19.84 -7.16 0.40
CA MET A 2 -20.84 -6.23 0.95
C MET A 2 -20.32 -5.44 2.18
N THR A 3 -19.64 -6.10 3.10
CA THR A 3 -19.08 -5.45 4.30
C THR A 3 -18.02 -4.41 3.96
N ALA A 4 -17.14 -4.69 2.99
CA ALA A 4 -16.14 -3.73 2.53
C ALA A 4 -16.79 -2.49 1.88
N LEU A 5 -17.83 -2.69 1.08
CA LEU A 5 -18.59 -1.62 0.46
C LEU A 5 -19.28 -0.74 1.51
N LEU A 6 -19.93 -1.34 2.51
CA LEU A 6 -20.57 -0.59 3.59
C LEU A 6 -19.57 0.22 4.42
N ILE A 7 -18.39 -0.32 4.70
CA ILE A 7 -17.33 0.40 5.40
C ILE A 7 -16.83 1.59 4.57
N SER A 8 -16.65 1.41 3.27
CA SER A 8 -16.24 2.50 2.36
C SER A 8 -17.31 3.58 2.26
N MET A 9 -18.59 3.22 2.20
CA MET A 9 -19.70 4.18 2.20
C MET A 9 -19.79 4.94 3.53
N ALA A 10 -19.62 4.26 4.66
CA ALA A 10 -19.57 4.92 5.97
C ALA A 10 -18.39 5.91 6.05
N GLY A 11 -17.22 5.55 5.52
CA GLY A 11 -16.09 6.46 5.40
C GLY A 11 -16.39 7.68 4.52
N ALA A 12 -17.09 7.51 3.41
CA ALA A 12 -17.51 8.61 2.55
C ALA A 12 -18.49 9.56 3.25
N VAL A 13 -19.45 9.02 4.01
CA VAL A 13 -20.39 9.84 4.82
C VAL A 13 -19.65 10.60 5.91
N LEU A 14 -18.71 9.97 6.62
CA LEU A 14 -17.87 10.64 7.62
C LEU A 14 -17.03 11.78 6.99
N SER A 15 -16.58 11.60 5.76
CA SER A 15 -15.86 12.63 5.01
C SER A 15 -16.73 13.88 4.75
N LEU A 16 -18.04 13.73 4.56
CA LEU A 16 -18.95 14.87 4.42
C LEU A 16 -19.06 15.70 5.72
N PHE A 17 -19.04 15.05 6.88
CA PHE A 17 -19.03 15.75 8.16
C PHE A 17 -17.74 16.57 8.40
N SER A 18 -16.61 16.13 7.84
CA SER A 18 -15.35 16.86 7.95
C SER A 18 -15.40 18.24 7.26
N SER A 19 -16.22 18.39 6.23
CA SER A 19 -16.44 19.64 5.52
C SER A 19 -17.02 20.75 6.39
N ILE A 20 -17.70 20.40 7.49
CA ILE A 20 -18.37 21.36 8.39
C ILE A 20 -17.44 21.81 9.52
N TYR A 21 -16.58 20.92 10.04
CA TYR A 21 -15.85 21.17 11.28
C TYR A 21 -14.35 21.47 11.14
N ALA A 22 -13.70 20.95 10.14
CA ALA A 22 -12.25 21.13 9.95
C ALA A 22 -11.84 20.75 8.51
N ALA A 23 -12.43 21.41 7.52
CA ALA A 23 -12.30 21.05 6.11
C ALA A 23 -10.85 20.87 5.66
N ASP A 24 -9.96 21.77 6.06
CA ASP A 24 -8.57 21.74 5.57
C ASP A 24 -7.74 20.63 6.22
N THR A 25 -7.90 20.39 7.52
CA THR A 25 -7.04 19.43 8.25
C THR A 25 -7.50 17.98 8.03
N VAL A 26 -8.79 17.73 8.13
CA VAL A 26 -9.33 16.35 7.99
C VAL A 26 -9.28 15.89 6.54
N TYR A 27 -9.58 16.76 5.59
CA TYR A 27 -9.46 16.47 4.18
C TYR A 27 -8.00 16.14 3.80
N LEU A 28 -7.05 16.97 4.24
CA LEU A 28 -5.62 16.75 3.99
C LEU A 28 -5.15 15.41 4.58
N ALA A 29 -5.59 15.08 5.80
CA ALA A 29 -5.25 13.80 6.43
C ALA A 29 -5.81 12.61 5.66
N LEU A 30 -7.08 12.65 5.23
CA LEU A 30 -7.72 11.56 4.48
C LEU A 30 -7.07 11.35 3.11
N VAL A 31 -6.81 12.42 2.36
CA VAL A 31 -6.13 12.36 1.07
C VAL A 31 -4.71 11.83 1.24
N SER A 32 -4.01 12.25 2.28
CA SER A 32 -2.66 11.79 2.58
C SER A 32 -2.60 10.31 2.94
N ILE A 33 -3.55 9.81 3.74
CA ILE A 33 -3.68 8.38 4.04
C ILE A 33 -3.96 7.58 2.77
N ALA A 34 -4.88 8.05 1.92
CA ALA A 34 -5.21 7.38 0.67
C ALA A 34 -4.00 7.32 -0.27
N GLY A 35 -3.28 8.43 -0.45
CA GLY A 35 -2.06 8.47 -1.26
C GLY A 35 -0.97 7.54 -0.74
N PHE A 36 -0.74 7.51 0.58
CA PHE A 36 0.23 6.61 1.18
C PHE A 36 -0.16 5.13 1.02
N ALA A 37 -1.44 4.80 1.18
CA ALA A 37 -1.94 3.44 0.98
C ALA A 37 -1.69 2.93 -0.46
N VAL A 38 -1.86 3.78 -1.47
CA VAL A 38 -1.55 3.44 -2.87
C VAL A 38 -0.09 3.10 -3.04
N VAL A 39 0.83 3.89 -2.47
CA VAL A 39 2.28 3.62 -2.54
C VAL A 39 2.63 2.28 -1.90
N VAL A 40 2.02 1.94 -0.76
CA VAL A 40 2.22 0.64 -0.09
C VAL A 40 1.72 -0.52 -0.94
N VAL A 41 0.56 -0.37 -1.58
CA VAL A 41 0.04 -1.38 -2.52
C VAL A 41 1.00 -1.56 -3.69
N TRP A 42 1.48 -0.49 -4.28
CA TRP A 42 2.44 -0.57 -5.40
C TRP A 42 3.77 -1.22 -4.99
N LEU A 43 4.24 -0.99 -3.75
CA LEU A 43 5.43 -1.65 -3.22
C LEU A 43 5.21 -3.15 -3.01
N SER A 44 4.01 -3.57 -2.65
CA SER A 44 3.68 -4.98 -2.42
C SER A 44 3.73 -5.82 -3.71
N ILE A 45 3.47 -5.23 -4.87
CA ILE A 45 3.45 -5.93 -6.17
C ILE A 45 4.83 -6.51 -6.53
N PRO A 46 5.93 -5.72 -6.61
CA PRO A 46 7.24 -6.27 -6.93
C PRO A 46 7.77 -7.21 -5.85
N LEU A 47 7.43 -6.98 -4.57
CA LEU A 47 7.78 -7.90 -3.49
C LEU A 47 7.08 -9.25 -3.64
N ALA A 48 5.80 -9.25 -3.96
CA ALA A 48 5.03 -10.46 -4.23
C ALA A 48 5.60 -11.21 -5.46
N GLN A 49 5.98 -10.48 -6.51
CA GLN A 49 6.60 -11.06 -7.70
C GLN A 49 7.93 -11.75 -7.39
N ILE A 50 8.81 -11.12 -6.60
CA ILE A 50 10.10 -11.71 -6.20
C ILE A 50 9.86 -13.00 -5.39
N ASN A 51 8.94 -12.95 -4.41
CA ASN A 51 8.64 -14.12 -3.60
C ASN A 51 8.01 -15.25 -4.41
N PHE A 52 7.09 -14.93 -5.31
CA PHE A 52 6.48 -15.89 -6.21
C PHE A 52 7.53 -16.59 -7.06
N ARG A 53 8.43 -15.83 -7.70
CA ARG A 53 9.50 -16.38 -8.52
C ARG A 53 10.46 -17.26 -7.73
N LYS A 54 10.79 -16.83 -6.50
CA LYS A 54 11.65 -17.62 -5.63
C LYS A 54 11.02 -18.97 -5.28
N GLN A 55 9.73 -19.01 -4.98
CA GLN A 55 9.02 -20.26 -4.67
C GLN A 55 8.84 -21.12 -5.93
N TRP A 56 8.49 -20.51 -7.05
CA TRP A 56 8.30 -21.21 -8.31
C TRP A 56 9.57 -21.95 -8.74
N ASN A 57 10.71 -21.29 -8.68
CA ASN A 57 11.99 -21.86 -9.08
C ASN A 57 12.51 -22.99 -8.15
N LEU A 58 11.88 -23.20 -7.00
CA LEU A 58 12.20 -24.35 -6.12
C LEU A 58 11.52 -25.64 -6.59
N GLU A 59 10.38 -25.55 -7.27
CA GLU A 59 9.55 -26.70 -7.64
C GLU A 59 9.45 -26.91 -9.15
N HIS A 60 9.66 -25.86 -9.95
CA HIS A 60 9.46 -25.85 -11.40
C HIS A 60 10.64 -25.18 -12.12
N SER A 61 10.82 -25.49 -13.40
CA SER A 61 11.76 -24.76 -14.24
C SER A 61 11.15 -23.44 -14.74
N ASP A 62 12.00 -22.44 -14.98
CA ASP A 62 11.56 -21.14 -15.52
C ASP A 62 10.86 -21.26 -16.89
N ASP A 63 11.08 -22.37 -17.60
CA ASP A 63 10.52 -22.61 -18.94
C ASP A 63 9.04 -23.02 -18.93
N GLU A 64 8.52 -23.47 -17.79
CA GLU A 64 7.13 -23.86 -17.62
C GLU A 64 6.15 -22.68 -17.40
N LEU A 65 6.67 -21.46 -17.25
CA LEU A 65 5.85 -20.27 -17.11
C LEU A 65 5.34 -19.76 -18.46
N ASP A 66 4.01 -19.67 -18.62
CA ASP A 66 3.35 -19.12 -19.80
C ASP A 66 3.74 -17.65 -20.07
N TYR A 67 4.03 -16.89 -19.02
CA TYR A 67 4.44 -15.50 -19.11
C TYR A 67 5.73 -15.24 -18.33
N LYS A 68 6.75 -14.79 -19.04
CA LYS A 68 8.03 -14.37 -18.46
C LYS A 68 8.13 -12.86 -18.49
N THR A 69 8.23 -12.24 -17.31
CA THR A 69 8.50 -10.79 -17.21
C THR A 69 9.84 -10.50 -17.86
N PRO A 70 9.91 -9.56 -18.86
CA PRO A 70 11.17 -9.18 -19.45
C PRO A 70 12.13 -8.62 -18.40
N PHE A 71 13.42 -8.83 -18.58
CA PHE A 71 14.48 -8.38 -17.66
C PHE A 71 14.34 -8.88 -16.20
N ASN A 72 13.74 -10.04 -16.00
CA ASN A 72 13.75 -10.69 -14.67
C ASN A 72 15.18 -11.20 -14.36
N PRO A 73 15.74 -10.97 -13.14
CA PRO A 73 15.13 -10.39 -11.94
C PRO A 73 15.32 -8.88 -11.78
N ILE A 74 15.89 -8.18 -12.74
CA ILE A 74 16.33 -6.78 -12.61
C ILE A 74 15.13 -5.82 -12.44
N LEU A 75 14.06 -6.01 -13.20
CA LEU A 75 12.91 -5.10 -13.23
C LEU A 75 12.22 -4.92 -11.88
N PRO A 76 11.89 -5.98 -11.11
CA PRO A 76 11.31 -5.82 -9.78
C PRO A 76 12.21 -5.04 -8.81
N TYR A 77 13.53 -5.24 -8.88
CA TYR A 77 14.46 -4.51 -8.01
C TYR A 77 14.54 -3.03 -8.36
N ILE A 78 14.57 -2.69 -9.65
CA ILE A 78 14.51 -1.28 -10.10
C ILE A 78 13.22 -0.63 -9.61
N THR A 79 12.08 -1.31 -9.71
CA THR A 79 10.78 -0.79 -9.24
C THR A 79 10.80 -0.52 -7.75
N ILE A 80 11.36 -1.41 -6.93
CA ILE A 80 11.49 -1.21 -5.47
C ILE A 80 12.37 0.00 -5.17
N ILE A 81 13.50 0.15 -5.87
CA ILE A 81 14.41 1.29 -5.67
C ILE A 81 13.72 2.61 -6.02
N LEU A 82 13.02 2.68 -7.15
CA LEU A 82 12.27 3.87 -7.57
C LEU A 82 11.17 4.23 -6.58
N LEU A 83 10.43 3.24 -6.09
CA LEU A 83 9.41 3.46 -5.05
C LEU A 83 10.01 3.91 -3.72
N ALA A 84 11.15 3.35 -3.31
CA ALA A 84 11.87 3.79 -2.12
C ALA A 84 12.33 5.25 -2.25
N ILE A 85 12.87 5.64 -3.41
CA ILE A 85 13.24 7.03 -3.69
C ILE A 85 12.01 7.94 -3.64
N SER A 86 10.86 7.50 -4.16
CA SER A 86 9.61 8.25 -4.10
C SER A 86 9.14 8.47 -2.66
N VAL A 87 9.24 7.45 -1.80
CA VAL A 87 8.91 7.58 -0.37
C VAL A 87 9.86 8.55 0.34
N LEU A 88 11.15 8.50 0.02
CA LEU A 88 12.12 9.47 0.54
C LEU A 88 11.82 10.89 0.06
N GLY A 89 11.37 11.06 -1.19
CA GLY A 89 10.91 12.34 -1.71
C GLY A 89 9.71 12.90 -0.94
N ILE A 90 8.74 12.05 -0.61
CA ILE A 90 7.60 12.42 0.26
C ILE A 90 8.07 12.87 1.65
N ALA A 91 9.07 12.19 2.22
CA ALA A 91 9.63 12.56 3.52
C ALA A 91 10.39 13.90 3.49
N TRP A 92 10.96 14.25 2.34
CA TRP A 92 11.70 15.51 2.16
C TRP A 92 10.77 16.72 2.04
N ASP A 93 9.65 16.56 1.35
CA ASP A 93 8.67 17.62 1.16
C ASP A 93 7.79 17.81 2.41
N SER A 94 7.89 18.99 3.03
CA SER A 94 7.11 19.31 4.24
C SER A 94 5.60 19.27 4.02
N SER A 95 5.12 19.56 2.81
CA SER A 95 3.70 19.51 2.46
C SER A 95 3.15 18.08 2.39
N GLN A 96 4.01 17.14 2.03
CA GLN A 96 3.67 15.71 1.86
C GLN A 96 3.89 14.88 3.13
N ARG A 97 4.61 15.40 4.12
CA ARG A 97 4.89 14.69 5.39
C ARG A 97 3.63 14.27 6.14
N ALA A 98 2.52 15.00 5.97
CA ALA A 98 1.24 14.60 6.53
C ALA A 98 0.84 13.17 6.12
N GLY A 99 1.15 12.76 4.89
CA GLY A 99 0.93 11.39 4.40
C GLY A 99 1.67 10.33 5.22
N LEU A 100 2.90 10.60 5.61
CA LEU A 100 3.68 9.70 6.46
C LEU A 100 3.17 9.69 7.90
N TYR A 101 2.88 10.86 8.48
CA TYR A 101 2.41 10.97 9.86
C TYR A 101 1.06 10.28 10.09
N PHE A 102 0.14 10.36 9.13
CA PHE A 102 -1.16 9.69 9.22
C PHE A 102 -1.17 8.31 8.58
N GLY A 103 -0.42 8.10 7.50
CA GLY A 103 -0.38 6.84 6.78
C GLY A 103 0.32 5.71 7.54
N ILE A 104 1.45 5.99 8.18
CA ILE A 104 2.20 4.96 8.94
C ILE A 104 1.39 4.40 10.11
N PRO A 105 0.79 5.21 11.02
CA PRO A 105 -0.07 4.69 12.09
C PRO A 105 -1.26 3.90 11.56
N PHE A 106 -1.87 4.37 10.47
CA PHE A 106 -2.98 3.66 9.83
C PHE A 106 -2.56 2.28 9.32
N MET A 107 -1.41 2.17 8.65
CA MET A 107 -0.89 0.89 8.17
C MET A 107 -0.52 -0.05 9.31
N ILE A 108 0.08 0.45 10.39
CA ILE A 108 0.37 -0.33 11.60
C ILE A 108 -0.93 -0.86 12.20
N PHE A 109 -1.97 -0.02 12.29
CA PHE A 109 -3.29 -0.44 12.77
C PHE A 109 -3.90 -1.55 11.90
N CYS A 110 -3.88 -1.40 10.57
CA CYS A 110 -4.38 -2.42 9.66
C CYS A 110 -3.61 -3.74 9.78
N TYR A 111 -2.28 -3.67 9.88
CA TYR A 111 -1.43 -4.85 10.05
C TYR A 111 -1.68 -5.54 11.39
N LEU A 112 -1.78 -4.78 12.47
CA LEU A 112 -2.07 -5.29 13.80
C LEU A 112 -3.45 -5.95 13.86
N TYR A 113 -4.46 -5.31 13.26
CA TYR A 113 -5.81 -5.88 13.14
C TYR A 113 -5.79 -7.20 12.38
N HIS A 114 -5.10 -7.26 11.24
CA HIS A 114 -4.93 -8.49 10.47
C HIS A 114 -4.24 -9.57 11.32
N TYR A 115 -3.13 -9.24 11.96
CA TYR A 115 -2.37 -10.17 12.80
C TYR A 115 -3.21 -10.74 13.95
N LEU A 116 -3.96 -9.90 14.66
CA LEU A 116 -4.81 -10.33 15.77
C LEU A 116 -5.98 -11.20 15.31
N ARG A 117 -6.54 -10.88 14.14
CA ARG A 117 -7.69 -11.61 13.60
C ARG A 117 -7.31 -12.98 13.02
N PHE A 118 -6.18 -13.06 12.35
CA PHE A 118 -5.75 -14.26 11.63
C PHE A 118 -4.70 -15.12 12.38
N LYS A 119 -4.22 -14.69 13.54
CA LYS A 119 -3.36 -15.53 14.39
C LYS A 119 -4.07 -16.78 14.97
N LYS A 120 -5.38 -16.91 14.76
CA LYS A 120 -6.18 -18.03 15.24
C LYS A 120 -6.34 -19.19 14.23
N TRP A 121 -5.56 -19.16 13.13
CA TRP A 121 -5.57 -20.26 12.14
C TRP A 121 -4.16 -20.80 11.94
#